data_9087e9830a0f7da6363bd651d6421714
#
_entry.id   9087e9830a0f7da6363bd651d6421714
#
_cell.length_a   1.000
_cell.length_b   1.000
_cell.length_c   1.000
_cell.angle_alpha   90.00
_cell.angle_beta   90.00
_cell.angle_gamma   90.00
#
_symmetry.space_group_name_H-M   'P 1'
#
loop_
_entity.id
_entity.type
_entity.pdbx_description
1 polymer ?
#
loop_
_entity_poly.entity_id
_entity_poly.type
_entity_poly.pdbx_seq_one_letter_code
_entity_poly.pdbx_strand_id
1 'polypeptide(L)'
;RTSHSAILARAMEVPAVLSIENICSIAKNGDKVVLDGTSGEAILNPDDETVEKFKKMYSDYQNEKALLKEYAGKPSQTKDGVKVELVCNIGKPADANKAVECDGEGIGLFRTEFLFMDRDSMPTEEEQFEAYKEVAEKMKGKPVIIRTLDIGGDKDVPYLGLEHEDNPFLGFRAIRYCLQRKDIYDIQLKALLRASAFGKIKIMVPLVTGVDELRQVKAMIKDIMAELDKEGVAYNKNIEVGVMMETPAACMMADALAKEAAFFSIGTNDLTGYTMAVDRGNAKVAYLYSTYNPAVLRAIKRIIECGKKEGIMVGMCGEAAADSKLIPLLLAFGLDEFSVSATSV
;
A
#
# COMPACT_ATOMS: atom_id res chain seq x y z
N ARG A 1 -8.18 12.83 9.40
CA ARG A 1 -7.24 12.53 8.28
C ARG A 1 -7.85 11.58 7.23
N THR A 2 -8.96 10.94 7.50
CA THR A 2 -9.62 9.95 6.63
C THR A 2 -10.92 10.44 6.01
N SER A 3 -11.27 11.72 6.15
CA SER A 3 -12.47 12.25 5.49
C SER A 3 -12.32 12.21 3.96
N HIS A 4 -13.43 12.02 3.24
CA HIS A 4 -13.46 12.04 1.78
C HIS A 4 -12.80 13.31 1.20
N SER A 5 -13.01 14.46 1.84
CA SER A 5 -12.38 15.74 1.48
C SER A 5 -10.86 15.72 1.60
N ALA A 6 -10.30 15.04 2.63
CA ALA A 6 -8.85 14.91 2.77
C ALA A 6 -8.24 14.06 1.67
N ILE A 7 -8.92 12.99 1.30
CA ILE A 7 -8.48 12.09 0.21
C ILE A 7 -8.50 12.83 -1.12
N LEU A 8 -9.57 13.60 -1.39
CA LEU A 8 -9.68 14.42 -2.60
C LEU A 8 -8.61 15.51 -2.66
N ALA A 9 -8.39 16.24 -1.56
CA ALA A 9 -7.36 17.28 -1.51
C ALA A 9 -5.97 16.71 -1.82
N ARG A 10 -5.62 15.55 -1.26
CA ARG A 10 -4.37 14.84 -1.57
C ARG A 10 -4.30 14.42 -3.04
N ALA A 11 -5.38 13.84 -3.58
CA ALA A 11 -5.41 13.39 -4.97
C ALA A 11 -5.28 14.56 -5.96
N MET A 12 -5.77 15.74 -5.58
CA MET A 12 -5.69 16.98 -6.38
C MET A 12 -4.44 17.81 -6.09
N GLU A 13 -3.56 17.38 -5.18
CA GLU A 13 -2.38 18.11 -4.73
C GLU A 13 -2.71 19.54 -4.20
N VAL A 14 -3.88 19.69 -3.57
CA VAL A 14 -4.33 20.96 -3.01
C VAL A 14 -3.97 21.00 -1.52
N PRO A 15 -3.28 22.05 -1.03
CA PRO A 15 -3.03 22.21 0.39
C PRO A 15 -4.34 22.23 1.18
N ALA A 16 -4.41 21.44 2.26
CA ALA A 16 -5.59 21.36 3.10
C ALA A 16 -5.21 21.20 4.58
N VAL A 17 -5.89 21.93 5.42
CA VAL A 17 -5.83 21.78 6.87
C VAL A 17 -7.24 21.44 7.38
N LEU A 18 -7.34 20.38 8.15
CA LEU A 18 -8.62 19.83 8.61
C LEU A 18 -8.74 19.95 10.13
N SER A 19 -10.00 19.87 10.61
CA SER A 19 -10.31 19.88 12.04
C SER A 19 -9.86 21.18 12.76
N ILE A 20 -9.97 22.32 12.09
CA ILE A 20 -9.77 23.61 12.73
C ILE A 20 -11.07 23.95 13.46
N GLU A 21 -10.98 24.01 14.79
CA GLU A 21 -12.14 24.33 15.63
C GLU A 21 -12.67 25.74 15.32
N ASN A 22 -13.99 25.84 15.24
CA ASN A 22 -14.72 27.11 15.07
C ASN A 22 -14.35 27.96 13.84
N ILE A 23 -13.64 27.41 12.84
CA ILE A 23 -13.21 28.20 11.67
C ILE A 23 -14.38 28.87 10.95
N CYS A 24 -15.51 28.17 10.81
CA CYS A 24 -16.71 28.68 10.12
C CYS A 24 -17.40 29.84 10.87
N SER A 25 -17.15 29.98 12.18
CA SER A 25 -17.68 31.11 12.97
C SER A 25 -16.73 32.30 13.03
N ILE A 26 -15.45 32.08 12.79
CA ILE A 26 -14.37 33.09 12.89
C ILE A 26 -14.11 33.72 11.52
N ALA A 27 -14.01 32.89 10.45
CA ALA A 27 -13.71 33.38 9.12
C ALA A 27 -14.91 34.04 8.45
N LYS A 28 -14.66 35.13 7.73
CA LYS A 28 -15.65 35.89 6.98
C LYS A 28 -15.31 35.93 5.50
N ASN A 29 -16.33 36.12 4.67
CA ASN A 29 -16.11 36.31 3.24
C ASN A 29 -15.21 37.51 2.98
N GLY A 30 -14.12 37.30 2.23
CA GLY A 30 -13.13 38.32 1.91
C GLY A 30 -11.90 38.33 2.82
N ASP A 31 -11.90 37.50 3.88
CA ASP A 31 -10.70 37.32 4.71
C ASP A 31 -9.56 36.73 3.91
N LYS A 32 -8.34 37.17 4.13
CA LYS A 32 -7.14 36.55 3.60
C LYS A 32 -6.74 35.36 4.46
N VAL A 33 -6.30 34.25 3.82
CA VAL A 33 -5.81 33.09 4.53
C VAL A 33 -4.51 32.63 3.89
N VAL A 34 -3.53 32.28 4.72
CA VAL A 34 -2.38 31.46 4.34
C VAL A 34 -2.48 30.13 5.05
N LEU A 35 -2.12 29.05 4.37
CA LEU A 35 -2.16 27.72 4.96
C LEU A 35 -1.01 26.84 4.44
N ASP A 36 -0.49 25.98 5.32
CA ASP A 36 0.47 24.94 5.00
C ASP A 36 -0.11 23.58 5.40
N GLY A 37 -0.40 22.74 4.41
CA GLY A 37 -0.93 21.41 4.62
C GLY A 37 0.08 20.44 5.22
N THR A 38 1.38 20.76 5.19
CA THR A 38 2.47 19.95 5.73
C THR A 38 2.58 20.11 7.24
N SER A 39 2.66 21.36 7.73
CA SER A 39 2.69 21.67 9.16
C SER A 39 1.32 21.61 9.82
N GLY A 40 0.24 21.70 9.03
CA GLY A 40 -1.12 21.83 9.54
C GLY A 40 -1.45 23.24 10.04
N GLU A 41 -0.69 24.24 9.63
CA GLU A 41 -0.86 25.63 10.02
C GLU A 41 -1.81 26.37 9.08
N ALA A 42 -2.75 27.14 9.64
CA ALA A 42 -3.60 28.05 8.89
C ALA A 42 -3.73 29.36 9.65
N ILE A 43 -3.45 30.47 9.00
CA ILE A 43 -3.46 31.81 9.59
C ILE A 43 -4.48 32.67 8.85
N LEU A 44 -5.45 33.19 9.60
CA LEU A 44 -6.49 34.08 9.10
C LEU A 44 -6.03 35.53 9.22
N ASN A 45 -6.23 36.34 8.18
CA ASN A 45 -5.82 37.73 8.07
C ASN A 45 -4.35 37.97 8.48
N PRO A 46 -3.40 37.23 7.83
CA PRO A 46 -1.98 37.35 8.13
C PRO A 46 -1.46 38.77 7.83
N ASP A 47 -0.45 39.19 8.58
CA ASP A 47 0.32 40.36 8.23
C ASP A 47 1.19 40.19 6.97
N ASP A 48 1.73 41.25 6.45
CA ASP A 48 2.50 41.24 5.21
C ASP A 48 3.79 40.39 5.36
N GLU A 49 4.41 40.37 6.54
CA GLU A 49 5.60 39.54 6.82
C GLU A 49 5.27 38.06 6.75
N THR A 50 4.16 37.66 7.35
CA THR A 50 3.66 36.30 7.31
C THR A 50 3.30 35.86 5.86
N VAL A 51 2.65 36.76 5.09
CA VAL A 51 2.34 36.51 3.68
C VAL A 51 3.62 36.28 2.87
N GLU A 52 4.64 37.11 3.03
CA GLU A 52 5.91 36.95 2.31
C GLU A 52 6.66 35.68 2.73
N LYS A 53 6.61 35.29 4.00
CA LYS A 53 7.14 34.03 4.50
C LYS A 53 6.48 32.82 3.76
N PHE A 54 5.15 32.79 3.69
CA PHE A 54 4.43 31.70 3.03
C PHE A 54 4.63 31.69 1.51
N LYS A 55 4.75 32.88 0.87
CA LYS A 55 5.12 32.96 -0.56
C LYS A 55 6.50 32.38 -0.82
N LYS A 56 7.47 32.65 0.06
CA LYS A 56 8.81 32.08 -0.03
C LYS A 56 8.77 30.57 0.13
N MET A 57 8.06 30.06 1.14
CA MET A 57 7.88 28.61 1.34
C MET A 57 7.27 27.95 0.10
N TYR A 58 6.27 28.57 -0.51
CA TYR A 58 5.65 28.06 -1.75
C TYR A 58 6.63 28.07 -2.92
N SER A 59 7.41 29.13 -3.09
CA SER A 59 8.46 29.23 -4.12
C SER A 59 9.53 28.15 -3.93
N ASP A 60 10.00 27.95 -2.69
CA ASP A 60 10.99 26.91 -2.36
C ASP A 60 10.44 25.52 -2.66
N TYR A 61 9.19 25.24 -2.31
CA TYR A 61 8.50 24.00 -2.64
C TYR A 61 8.39 23.76 -4.17
N GLN A 62 8.04 24.82 -4.94
CA GLN A 62 7.96 24.70 -6.40
C GLN A 62 9.35 24.46 -7.04
N ASN A 63 10.39 25.09 -6.51
CA ASN A 63 11.76 24.86 -6.97
C ASN A 63 12.24 23.43 -6.65
N GLU A 64 11.94 22.94 -5.46
CA GLU A 64 12.24 21.55 -5.08
C GLU A 64 11.49 20.57 -5.99
N LYS A 65 10.20 20.79 -6.24
CA LYS A 65 9.40 19.96 -7.15
C LYS A 65 9.93 20.00 -8.60
N ALA A 66 10.46 21.17 -9.05
CA ALA A 66 11.08 21.29 -10.37
C ALA A 66 12.41 20.52 -10.45
N LEU A 67 13.23 20.57 -9.41
CA LEU A 67 14.47 19.80 -9.30
C LEU A 67 14.20 18.29 -9.31
N LEU A 68 13.15 17.82 -8.62
CA LEU A 68 12.79 16.40 -8.61
C LEU A 68 12.45 15.90 -10.02
N LYS A 69 11.83 16.72 -10.87
CA LYS A 69 11.54 16.33 -12.28
C LYS A 69 12.80 16.02 -13.11
N GLU A 70 13.97 16.55 -12.74
CA GLU A 70 15.22 16.23 -13.40
C GLU A 70 15.70 14.79 -13.16
N TYR A 71 15.12 14.11 -12.15
CA TYR A 71 15.42 12.71 -11.82
C TYR A 71 14.50 11.74 -12.57
N ALA A 72 13.43 12.19 -13.19
CA ALA A 72 12.55 11.34 -13.99
C ALA A 72 13.33 10.60 -15.08
N GLY A 73 13.09 9.30 -15.26
CA GLY A 73 13.80 8.44 -16.19
C GLY A 73 15.20 8.00 -15.76
N LYS A 74 15.68 8.42 -14.59
CA LYS A 74 16.95 7.96 -14.03
C LYS A 74 16.73 6.71 -13.17
N PRO A 75 17.69 5.78 -13.12
CA PRO A 75 17.61 4.63 -12.23
C PRO A 75 17.51 5.06 -10.76
N SER A 76 16.65 4.42 -9.98
CA SER A 76 16.54 4.62 -8.54
C SER A 76 17.73 3.99 -7.84
N GLN A 77 18.74 4.81 -7.52
CA GLN A 77 19.94 4.36 -6.86
C GLN A 77 20.52 5.41 -5.92
N THR A 78 21.21 4.94 -4.89
CA THR A 78 21.95 5.78 -3.95
C THR A 78 23.24 6.32 -4.60
N LYS A 79 23.86 7.33 -3.98
CA LYS A 79 25.13 7.92 -4.48
C LYS A 79 26.29 6.91 -4.50
N ASP A 80 26.25 5.90 -3.65
CA ASP A 80 27.22 4.79 -3.59
C ASP A 80 26.83 3.59 -4.47
N GLY A 81 25.77 3.74 -5.29
CA GLY A 81 25.41 2.80 -6.34
C GLY A 81 24.47 1.65 -5.91
N VAL A 82 23.91 1.69 -4.71
CA VAL A 82 22.89 0.72 -4.29
C VAL A 82 21.60 0.98 -5.07
N LYS A 83 21.16 0.00 -5.83
CA LYS A 83 19.90 0.07 -6.58
C LYS A 83 18.72 -0.32 -5.70
N VAL A 84 17.63 0.40 -5.85
CA VAL A 84 16.34 0.11 -5.25
C VAL A 84 15.25 0.24 -6.31
N GLU A 85 14.07 -0.30 -6.03
CA GLU A 85 12.90 -0.12 -6.89
C GLU A 85 11.95 0.90 -6.26
N LEU A 86 11.56 1.90 -7.04
CA LEU A 86 10.58 2.90 -6.63
C LEU A 86 9.29 2.68 -7.40
N VAL A 87 8.31 2.11 -6.72
CA VAL A 87 7.05 1.62 -7.30
C VAL A 87 5.84 2.30 -6.69
N CYS A 88 4.67 2.12 -7.28
CA CYS A 88 3.46 2.83 -6.88
C CYS A 88 2.46 1.95 -6.13
N ASN A 89 1.77 2.56 -5.17
CA ASN A 89 0.54 2.04 -4.58
C ASN A 89 -0.66 2.53 -5.39
N ILE A 90 -1.57 1.63 -5.76
CA ILE A 90 -2.81 1.94 -6.45
C ILE A 90 -4.03 1.30 -5.78
N GLY A 91 -5.20 1.91 -5.96
CA GLY A 91 -6.48 1.38 -5.50
C GLY A 91 -7.41 0.98 -6.66
N LYS A 92 -7.29 1.64 -7.80
CA LYS A 92 -8.14 1.41 -8.99
C LYS A 92 -7.27 1.25 -10.24
N PRO A 93 -7.73 0.52 -11.27
CA PRO A 93 -6.99 0.37 -12.54
C PRO A 93 -6.63 1.70 -13.21
N ALA A 94 -7.48 2.73 -13.06
CA ALA A 94 -7.21 4.06 -13.58
C ALA A 94 -5.96 4.72 -12.97
N ASP A 95 -5.62 4.39 -11.72
CA ASP A 95 -4.46 4.95 -11.01
C ASP A 95 -3.13 4.55 -11.67
N ALA A 96 -3.12 3.43 -12.42
CA ALA A 96 -1.95 2.97 -13.16
C ALA A 96 -1.48 4.01 -14.21
N ASN A 97 -2.38 4.84 -14.74
CA ASN A 97 -1.99 5.92 -15.65
C ASN A 97 -1.06 6.91 -14.94
N LYS A 98 -1.42 7.29 -13.71
CA LYS A 98 -0.59 8.21 -12.91
C LYS A 98 0.74 7.57 -12.51
N ALA A 99 0.75 6.26 -12.22
CA ALA A 99 1.98 5.51 -11.96
C ALA A 99 2.94 5.51 -13.17
N VAL A 100 2.41 5.44 -14.39
CA VAL A 100 3.20 5.56 -15.62
C VAL A 100 3.69 7.00 -15.83
N GLU A 101 2.83 8.00 -15.59
CA GLU A 101 3.16 9.42 -15.74
C GLU A 101 4.27 9.90 -14.79
N CYS A 102 4.32 9.37 -13.56
CA CYS A 102 5.36 9.69 -12.58
C CYS A 102 6.62 8.82 -12.71
N ASP A 103 6.70 7.99 -13.78
CA ASP A 103 7.82 7.09 -14.06
C ASP A 103 8.04 5.99 -12.99
N GLY A 104 6.96 5.56 -12.30
CA GLY A 104 7.03 4.44 -11.38
C GLY A 104 7.59 3.17 -12.04
N GLU A 105 8.52 2.50 -11.36
CA GLU A 105 9.22 1.31 -11.87
C GLU A 105 8.34 0.04 -11.81
N GLY A 106 7.13 0.14 -11.23
CA GLY A 106 6.15 -0.93 -11.11
C GLY A 106 4.96 -0.52 -10.25
N ILE A 107 4.12 -1.49 -9.95
CA ILE A 107 3.09 -1.40 -8.92
C ILE A 107 3.50 -2.34 -7.78
N GLY A 108 3.86 -1.79 -6.63
CA GLY A 108 4.25 -2.56 -5.45
C GLY A 108 3.06 -2.92 -4.56
N LEU A 109 1.94 -2.24 -4.74
CA LEU A 109 0.69 -2.59 -4.08
C LEU A 109 -0.53 -2.18 -4.92
N PHE A 110 -1.25 -3.16 -5.46
CA PHE A 110 -2.61 -2.95 -5.91
C PHE A 110 -3.58 -3.45 -4.84
N ARG A 111 -4.34 -2.54 -4.26
CA ARG A 111 -5.34 -2.81 -3.22
C ARG A 111 -6.64 -3.26 -3.86
N THR A 112 -6.88 -4.55 -3.89
CA THR A 112 -8.05 -5.14 -4.57
C THR A 112 -9.37 -4.88 -3.85
N GLU A 113 -9.36 -4.53 -2.58
CA GLU A 113 -10.57 -4.23 -1.82
C GLU A 113 -11.44 -3.15 -2.45
N PHE A 114 -10.85 -2.19 -3.17
CA PHE A 114 -11.61 -1.16 -3.89
C PHE A 114 -12.48 -1.70 -5.04
N LEU A 115 -12.20 -2.92 -5.53
CA LEU A 115 -13.06 -3.59 -6.51
C LEU A 115 -14.32 -4.18 -5.85
N PHE A 116 -14.27 -4.42 -4.53
CA PHE A 116 -15.36 -5.00 -3.75
C PHE A 116 -16.19 -3.94 -3.01
N MET A 117 -15.66 -2.76 -2.82
CA MET A 117 -16.35 -1.66 -2.14
C MET A 117 -17.26 -0.89 -3.10
N ASP A 118 -18.18 -0.10 -2.54
CA ASP A 118 -19.09 0.78 -3.28
C ASP A 118 -19.94 0.07 -4.35
N ARG A 119 -20.34 -1.20 -4.05
CA ARG A 119 -21.22 -2.00 -4.92
C ARG A 119 -22.10 -2.94 -4.11
N ASP A 120 -23.19 -3.40 -4.73
CA ASP A 120 -24.22 -4.22 -4.08
C ASP A 120 -24.01 -5.74 -4.24
N SER A 121 -23.03 -6.14 -5.03
CA SER A 121 -22.73 -7.56 -5.32
C SER A 121 -21.25 -7.80 -5.51
N MET A 122 -20.84 -9.04 -5.27
CA MET A 122 -19.46 -9.48 -5.48
C MET A 122 -19.01 -9.25 -6.95
N PRO A 123 -17.78 -8.73 -7.17
CA PRO A 123 -17.22 -8.64 -8.51
C PRO A 123 -17.05 -10.05 -9.10
N THR A 124 -17.50 -10.23 -10.33
CA THR A 124 -17.34 -11.50 -11.05
C THR A 124 -15.87 -11.79 -11.34
N GLU A 125 -15.56 -13.04 -11.72
CA GLU A 125 -14.22 -13.41 -12.20
C GLU A 125 -13.78 -12.52 -13.36
N GLU A 126 -14.68 -12.26 -14.31
CA GLU A 126 -14.37 -11.45 -15.49
C GLU A 126 -14.10 -9.99 -15.16
N GLU A 127 -14.91 -9.38 -14.28
CA GLU A 127 -14.67 -8.01 -13.81
C GLU A 127 -13.30 -7.87 -13.12
N GLN A 128 -12.94 -8.83 -12.28
CA GLN A 128 -11.63 -8.87 -11.62
C GLN A 128 -10.50 -9.09 -12.63
N PHE A 129 -10.66 -10.05 -13.54
CA PHE A 129 -9.69 -10.35 -14.59
C PHE A 129 -9.40 -9.13 -15.46
N GLU A 130 -10.42 -8.42 -15.96
CA GLU A 130 -10.23 -7.23 -16.77
C GLU A 130 -9.54 -6.10 -15.98
N ALA A 131 -9.88 -5.91 -14.70
CA ALA A 131 -9.21 -4.92 -13.84
C ALA A 131 -7.71 -5.22 -13.67
N TYR A 132 -7.34 -6.47 -13.41
CA TYR A 132 -5.93 -6.86 -13.23
C TYR A 132 -5.15 -6.82 -14.53
N LYS A 133 -5.75 -7.28 -15.63
CA LYS A 133 -5.17 -7.24 -16.98
C LYS A 133 -4.91 -5.80 -17.42
N GLU A 134 -5.87 -4.90 -17.23
CA GLU A 134 -5.72 -3.46 -17.58
C GLU A 134 -4.48 -2.86 -16.92
N VAL A 135 -4.25 -3.13 -15.63
CA VAL A 135 -3.06 -2.65 -14.92
C VAL A 135 -1.80 -3.30 -15.48
N ALA A 136 -1.80 -4.60 -15.70
CA ALA A 136 -0.65 -5.32 -16.23
C ALA A 136 -0.21 -4.81 -17.60
N GLU A 137 -1.16 -4.56 -18.50
CA GLU A 137 -0.92 -4.01 -19.84
C GLU A 137 -0.41 -2.56 -19.80
N LYS A 138 -1.01 -1.71 -18.96
CA LYS A 138 -0.56 -0.32 -18.76
C LYS A 138 0.88 -0.23 -18.26
N MET A 139 1.29 -1.16 -17.40
CA MET A 139 2.64 -1.20 -16.85
C MET A 139 3.71 -1.72 -17.81
N LYS A 140 3.32 -2.21 -19.01
CA LYS A 140 4.23 -2.55 -20.13
C LYS A 140 5.42 -3.42 -19.73
N GLY A 141 5.16 -4.49 -18.99
CA GLY A 141 6.16 -5.45 -18.54
C GLY A 141 6.90 -5.08 -17.25
N LYS A 142 6.62 -3.94 -16.63
CA LYS A 142 7.02 -3.63 -15.25
C LYS A 142 6.25 -4.53 -14.27
N PRO A 143 6.77 -4.84 -13.07
CA PRO A 143 6.11 -5.70 -12.11
C PRO A 143 4.82 -5.07 -11.56
N VAL A 144 3.83 -5.92 -11.30
CA VAL A 144 2.55 -5.54 -10.69
C VAL A 144 2.25 -6.51 -9.55
N ILE A 145 2.45 -6.05 -8.30
CA ILE A 145 2.12 -6.81 -7.11
C ILE A 145 0.66 -6.54 -6.74
N ILE A 146 -0.16 -7.58 -6.79
CA ILE A 146 -1.59 -7.51 -6.49
C ILE A 146 -1.85 -8.20 -5.15
N ARG A 147 -2.36 -7.43 -4.19
CA ARG A 147 -2.73 -7.96 -2.89
C ARG A 147 -4.10 -8.64 -2.99
N THR A 148 -4.19 -9.89 -2.54
CA THR A 148 -5.48 -10.56 -2.42
C THR A 148 -6.37 -9.85 -1.40
N LEU A 149 -7.66 -10.19 -1.40
CA LEU A 149 -8.70 -9.50 -0.65
C LEU A 149 -8.31 -9.24 0.81
N ASP A 150 -8.32 -7.96 1.19
CA ASP A 150 -8.10 -7.48 2.55
C ASP A 150 -9.34 -6.68 3.01
N ILE A 151 -10.43 -7.38 3.22
CA ILE A 151 -11.70 -6.84 3.74
C ILE A 151 -11.96 -7.44 5.12
N GLY A 152 -12.67 -6.69 5.91
CA GLY A 152 -12.94 -6.91 7.33
C GLY A 152 -12.45 -5.71 8.15
N GLY A 153 -12.57 -5.79 9.44
CA GLY A 153 -12.19 -4.68 10.29
C GLY A 153 -13.18 -3.52 10.21
N ASP A 154 -12.74 -2.44 9.61
CA ASP A 154 -13.49 -1.18 9.47
C ASP A 154 -14.23 -1.03 8.13
N LYS A 155 -14.10 -2.02 7.23
CA LYS A 155 -14.70 -1.98 5.89
C LYS A 155 -16.03 -2.69 5.87
N ASP A 156 -17.10 -1.91 5.75
CA ASP A 156 -18.46 -2.45 5.62
C ASP A 156 -18.76 -2.81 4.17
N VAL A 157 -18.91 -4.13 3.92
CA VAL A 157 -19.30 -4.67 2.61
C VAL A 157 -20.41 -5.71 2.87
N PRO A 158 -21.69 -5.28 2.90
CA PRO A 158 -22.80 -6.07 3.40
C PRO A 158 -22.98 -7.44 2.72
N TYR A 159 -22.77 -7.52 1.40
CA TYR A 159 -22.95 -8.76 0.63
C TYR A 159 -21.88 -9.84 0.92
N LEU A 160 -20.79 -9.51 1.61
CA LEU A 160 -19.78 -10.49 2.03
C LEU A 160 -20.21 -11.25 3.31
N GLY A 161 -21.25 -10.81 3.98
CA GLY A 161 -21.80 -11.49 5.15
C GLY A 161 -20.86 -11.48 6.36
N LEU A 162 -20.05 -10.45 6.50
CA LEU A 162 -19.20 -10.26 7.67
C LEU A 162 -20.06 -9.81 8.85
N GLU A 163 -19.95 -10.52 9.94
CA GLU A 163 -20.64 -10.17 11.18
C GLU A 163 -19.92 -9.06 11.93
N HIS A 164 -20.62 -8.37 12.81
CA HIS A 164 -20.01 -7.39 13.69
C HIS A 164 -19.08 -8.08 14.70
N GLU A 165 -17.88 -7.55 14.86
CA GLU A 165 -16.89 -8.03 15.82
C GLU A 165 -16.47 -6.91 16.77
N ASP A 166 -16.21 -7.24 18.03
CA ASP A 166 -15.77 -6.24 19.02
C ASP A 166 -14.36 -5.70 18.71
N ASN A 167 -13.51 -6.53 18.10
CA ASN A 167 -12.14 -6.19 17.72
C ASN A 167 -11.87 -6.57 16.26
N PRO A 168 -12.50 -5.88 15.30
CA PRO A 168 -12.49 -6.32 13.90
C PRO A 168 -11.10 -6.36 13.26
N PHE A 169 -10.15 -5.52 13.71
CA PHE A 169 -8.77 -5.58 13.21
C PHE A 169 -8.02 -6.84 13.66
N LEU A 170 -8.44 -7.47 14.76
CA LEU A 170 -7.90 -8.75 15.25
C LEU A 170 -8.77 -9.95 14.84
N GLY A 171 -9.83 -9.71 14.10
CA GLY A 171 -10.90 -10.65 13.84
C GLY A 171 -10.80 -11.39 12.51
N PHE A 172 -11.97 -11.69 11.95
CA PHE A 172 -12.19 -12.50 10.75
C PHE A 172 -12.07 -11.65 9.48
N ARG A 173 -10.84 -11.37 9.06
CA ARG A 173 -10.51 -10.52 7.91
C ARG A 173 -9.42 -11.14 7.03
N ALA A 174 -9.25 -10.59 5.85
CA ALA A 174 -8.16 -10.89 4.93
C ALA A 174 -7.99 -12.40 4.68
N ILE A 175 -6.77 -12.94 4.80
CA ILE A 175 -6.51 -14.36 4.56
C ILE A 175 -7.35 -15.30 5.42
N ARG A 176 -7.72 -14.91 6.63
CA ARG A 176 -8.57 -15.70 7.51
C ARG A 176 -9.95 -15.91 6.91
N TYR A 177 -10.54 -14.84 6.37
CA TYR A 177 -11.81 -14.87 5.63
C TYR A 177 -11.66 -15.65 4.33
N CYS A 178 -10.63 -15.36 3.55
CA CYS A 178 -10.40 -15.98 2.24
C CYS A 178 -10.25 -17.50 2.31
N LEU A 179 -9.53 -18.04 3.28
CA LEU A 179 -9.34 -19.47 3.44
C LEU A 179 -10.62 -20.22 3.84
N GLN A 180 -11.57 -19.56 4.50
CA GLN A 180 -12.88 -20.12 4.81
C GLN A 180 -13.91 -19.91 3.68
N ARG A 181 -13.81 -18.80 2.96
CA ARG A 181 -14.69 -18.45 1.83
C ARG A 181 -13.98 -18.77 0.50
N LYS A 182 -13.69 -20.05 0.29
CA LYS A 182 -13.04 -20.52 -0.93
C LYS A 182 -13.83 -20.18 -2.19
N ASP A 183 -15.17 -20.16 -2.10
CA ASP A 183 -16.06 -19.73 -3.16
C ASP A 183 -15.75 -18.31 -3.68
N ILE A 184 -15.30 -17.41 -2.80
CA ILE A 184 -14.89 -16.05 -3.13
C ILE A 184 -13.42 -16.02 -3.55
N TYR A 185 -12.57 -16.72 -2.80
CA TYR A 185 -11.13 -16.64 -2.99
C TYR A 185 -10.67 -17.32 -4.29
N ASP A 186 -11.25 -18.46 -4.65
CA ASP A 186 -10.96 -19.18 -5.91
C ASP A 186 -11.25 -18.29 -7.13
N ILE A 187 -12.34 -17.52 -7.11
CA ILE A 187 -12.68 -16.54 -8.16
C ILE A 187 -11.57 -15.49 -8.31
N GLN A 188 -11.10 -14.92 -7.20
CA GLN A 188 -10.03 -13.92 -7.24
C GLN A 188 -8.71 -14.53 -7.73
N LEU A 189 -8.32 -15.70 -7.21
CA LEU A 189 -7.08 -16.37 -7.61
C LEU A 189 -7.11 -16.77 -9.09
N LYS A 190 -8.26 -17.26 -9.61
CA LYS A 190 -8.45 -17.58 -11.02
C LYS A 190 -8.32 -16.34 -11.91
N ALA A 191 -8.94 -15.23 -11.52
CA ALA A 191 -8.81 -13.96 -12.23
C ALA A 191 -7.35 -13.46 -12.27
N LEU A 192 -6.62 -13.55 -11.15
CA LEU A 192 -5.21 -13.17 -11.06
C LEU A 192 -4.32 -14.04 -11.97
N LEU A 193 -4.54 -15.35 -11.97
CA LEU A 193 -3.80 -16.28 -12.83
C LEU A 193 -4.07 -15.97 -14.31
N ARG A 194 -5.32 -15.81 -14.73
CA ARG A 194 -5.69 -15.43 -16.09
C ARG A 194 -5.01 -14.12 -16.51
N ALA A 195 -5.05 -13.10 -15.66
CA ALA A 195 -4.43 -11.81 -15.93
C ALA A 195 -2.89 -11.88 -16.03
N SER A 196 -2.26 -12.86 -15.37
CA SER A 196 -0.81 -13.06 -15.41
C SER A 196 -0.24 -13.42 -16.79
N ALA A 197 -1.09 -13.80 -17.74
CA ALA A 197 -0.69 -13.97 -19.14
C ALA A 197 -0.39 -12.65 -19.86
N PHE A 198 -0.83 -11.52 -19.31
CA PHE A 198 -0.77 -10.19 -19.96
C PHE A 198 0.31 -9.27 -19.37
N GLY A 199 1.03 -9.69 -18.35
CA GLY A 199 2.12 -8.92 -17.76
C GLY A 199 2.74 -9.60 -16.54
N LYS A 200 3.69 -8.91 -15.88
CA LYS A 200 4.42 -9.45 -14.73
C LYS A 200 3.62 -9.31 -13.44
N ILE A 201 2.54 -10.06 -13.32
CA ILE A 201 1.73 -10.09 -12.10
C ILE A 201 2.39 -10.98 -11.04
N LYS A 202 2.42 -10.47 -9.81
CA LYS A 202 2.78 -11.20 -8.59
C LYS A 202 1.62 -11.14 -7.61
N ILE A 203 1.40 -12.20 -6.86
CA ILE A 203 0.33 -12.31 -5.85
C ILE A 203 0.92 -12.03 -4.47
N MET A 204 0.29 -11.16 -3.70
CA MET A 204 0.67 -10.86 -2.32
C MET A 204 -0.46 -11.21 -1.37
N VAL A 205 -0.16 -12.04 -0.37
CA VAL A 205 -1.12 -12.50 0.64
C VAL A 205 -1.03 -11.63 1.89
N PRO A 206 -2.13 -10.93 2.27
CA PRO A 206 -2.15 -10.07 3.46
C PRO A 206 -2.42 -10.86 4.75
N LEU A 207 -2.08 -10.25 5.89
CA LEU A 207 -2.41 -10.67 7.26
C LEU A 207 -1.96 -12.11 7.60
N VAL A 208 -0.88 -12.57 7.00
CA VAL A 208 -0.30 -13.89 7.28
C VAL A 208 0.28 -13.93 8.69
N THR A 209 0.05 -15.05 9.39
CA THR A 209 0.58 -15.28 10.74
C THR A 209 1.53 -16.49 10.81
N GLY A 210 1.49 -17.36 9.81
CA GLY A 210 2.33 -18.54 9.76
C GLY A 210 2.47 -19.14 8.36
N VAL A 211 3.36 -20.12 8.24
CA VAL A 211 3.70 -20.76 6.95
C VAL A 211 2.53 -21.55 6.37
N ASP A 212 1.68 -22.13 7.23
CA ASP A 212 0.58 -22.99 6.77
C ASP A 212 -0.49 -22.22 5.98
N GLU A 213 -0.72 -20.94 6.30
CA GLU A 213 -1.62 -20.09 5.52
C GLU A 213 -1.07 -19.87 4.09
N LEU A 214 0.22 -19.59 3.96
CA LEU A 214 0.88 -19.45 2.67
C LEU A 214 0.83 -20.75 1.86
N ARG A 215 1.06 -21.91 2.51
CA ARG A 215 0.99 -23.23 1.88
C ARG A 215 -0.41 -23.53 1.37
N GLN A 216 -1.45 -23.20 2.13
CA GLN A 216 -2.84 -23.37 1.70
C GLN A 216 -3.13 -22.55 0.44
N VAL A 217 -2.73 -21.26 0.41
CA VAL A 217 -2.90 -20.41 -0.78
C VAL A 217 -2.16 -20.99 -1.98
N LYS A 218 -0.92 -21.42 -1.81
CA LYS A 218 -0.14 -22.05 -2.91
C LYS A 218 -0.78 -23.34 -3.42
N ALA A 219 -1.38 -24.14 -2.53
CA ALA A 219 -2.13 -25.34 -2.93
C ALA A 219 -3.37 -24.97 -3.75
N MET A 220 -4.17 -23.97 -3.31
CA MET A 220 -5.32 -23.48 -4.07
C MET A 220 -4.91 -22.95 -5.46
N ILE A 221 -3.83 -22.19 -5.54
CA ILE A 221 -3.28 -21.69 -6.81
C ILE A 221 -2.92 -22.87 -7.73
N LYS A 222 -2.28 -23.91 -7.20
CA LYS A 222 -1.91 -25.10 -7.97
C LYS A 222 -3.13 -25.85 -8.51
N ASP A 223 -4.18 -25.97 -7.71
CA ASP A 223 -5.42 -26.61 -8.13
C ASP A 223 -6.11 -25.82 -9.27
N ILE A 224 -6.17 -24.49 -9.14
CA ILE A 224 -6.71 -23.60 -10.17
C ILE A 224 -5.86 -23.63 -11.45
N MET A 225 -4.53 -23.69 -11.35
CA MET A 225 -3.65 -23.88 -12.51
C MET A 225 -3.99 -25.18 -13.27
N ALA A 226 -4.27 -26.27 -12.56
CA ALA A 226 -4.67 -27.52 -13.18
C ALA A 226 -6.04 -27.42 -13.88
N GLU A 227 -6.96 -26.62 -13.37
CA GLU A 227 -8.23 -26.32 -14.04
C GLU A 227 -8.00 -25.50 -15.32
N LEU A 228 -7.22 -24.43 -15.25
CA LEU A 228 -6.90 -23.58 -16.40
C LEU A 228 -6.16 -24.35 -17.49
N ASP A 229 -5.27 -25.29 -17.13
CA ASP A 229 -4.61 -26.18 -18.09
C ASP A 229 -5.62 -27.07 -18.83
N LYS A 230 -6.64 -27.61 -18.14
CA LYS A 230 -7.73 -28.40 -18.76
C LYS A 230 -8.62 -27.56 -19.66
N GLU A 231 -8.85 -26.30 -19.28
CA GLU A 231 -9.64 -25.34 -20.05
C GLU A 231 -8.86 -24.75 -21.23
N GLY A 232 -7.54 -24.96 -21.31
CA GLY A 232 -6.67 -24.40 -22.34
C GLY A 232 -6.47 -22.87 -22.19
N VAL A 233 -6.64 -22.34 -20.98
CA VAL A 233 -6.51 -20.91 -20.68
C VAL A 233 -5.07 -20.58 -20.33
N ALA A 234 -4.51 -19.56 -20.97
CA ALA A 234 -3.13 -19.13 -20.75
C ALA A 234 -2.97 -18.40 -19.40
N TYR A 235 -1.87 -18.69 -18.70
CA TYR A 235 -1.46 -18.00 -17.48
C TYR A 235 0.06 -18.14 -17.28
N ASN A 236 0.65 -17.39 -16.36
CA ASN A 236 2.06 -17.52 -16.00
C ASN A 236 2.25 -18.71 -15.05
N LYS A 237 2.86 -19.79 -15.54
CA LYS A 237 3.13 -21.01 -14.76
C LYS A 237 4.12 -20.80 -13.60
N ASN A 238 4.89 -19.72 -13.63
CA ASN A 238 5.87 -19.36 -12.63
C ASN A 238 5.45 -18.11 -11.83
N ILE A 239 4.15 -17.91 -11.63
CA ILE A 239 3.66 -16.75 -10.88
C ILE A 239 4.26 -16.74 -9.47
N GLU A 240 4.79 -15.59 -9.07
CA GLU A 240 5.38 -15.39 -7.75
C GLU A 240 4.29 -15.13 -6.72
N VAL A 241 4.37 -15.82 -5.58
CA VAL A 241 3.48 -15.62 -4.42
C VAL A 241 4.30 -15.15 -3.24
N GLY A 242 4.05 -13.93 -2.80
CA GLY A 242 4.72 -13.30 -1.67
C GLY A 242 3.79 -13.03 -0.51
N VAL A 243 4.35 -12.51 0.56
CA VAL A 243 3.65 -12.25 1.82
C VAL A 243 3.75 -10.77 2.18
N MET A 244 2.62 -10.18 2.58
CA MET A 244 2.61 -8.90 3.27
C MET A 244 2.99 -9.13 4.73
N MET A 245 4.17 -8.63 5.10
CA MET A 245 4.74 -8.77 6.44
C MET A 245 4.23 -7.63 7.33
N GLU A 246 3.10 -7.89 7.99
CA GLU A 246 2.35 -6.84 8.72
C GLU A 246 1.83 -7.29 10.08
N THR A 247 2.10 -8.55 10.46
CA THR A 247 1.77 -9.05 11.79
C THR A 247 3.04 -9.34 12.59
N PRO A 248 3.04 -9.15 13.92
CA PRO A 248 4.17 -9.59 14.76
C PRO A 248 4.46 -11.09 14.64
N ALA A 249 3.43 -11.91 14.44
CA ALA A 249 3.59 -13.35 14.21
C ALA A 249 4.40 -13.64 12.93
N ALA A 250 4.06 -13.00 11.79
CA ALA A 250 4.83 -13.12 10.55
C ALA A 250 6.27 -12.64 10.73
N CYS A 251 6.49 -11.54 11.47
CA CYS A 251 7.82 -11.04 11.78
C CYS A 251 8.64 -12.09 12.58
N MET A 252 8.05 -12.70 13.58
CA MET A 252 8.72 -13.77 14.36
C MET A 252 9.04 -15.00 13.52
N MET A 253 8.19 -15.33 12.56
CA MET A 253 8.31 -16.45 11.62
C MET A 253 8.98 -16.08 10.28
N ALA A 254 9.59 -14.90 10.18
CA ALA A 254 10.11 -14.38 8.91
C ALA A 254 11.18 -15.29 8.28
N ASP A 255 11.99 -15.96 9.09
CA ASP A 255 13.00 -16.93 8.65
C ASP A 255 12.39 -18.21 8.03
N ALA A 256 11.24 -18.64 8.51
CA ALA A 256 10.51 -19.78 7.94
C ALA A 256 9.71 -19.36 6.70
N LEU A 257 9.03 -18.20 6.75
CA LEU A 257 8.27 -17.66 5.63
C LEU A 257 9.16 -17.32 4.43
N ALA A 258 10.39 -16.80 4.66
CA ALA A 258 11.32 -16.46 3.60
C ALA A 258 11.76 -17.65 2.75
N LYS A 259 11.74 -18.86 3.30
CA LYS A 259 12.06 -20.10 2.55
C LYS A 259 10.96 -20.51 1.57
N GLU A 260 9.77 -20.02 1.74
CA GLU A 260 8.61 -20.44 0.95
C GLU A 260 7.96 -19.27 0.17
N ALA A 261 8.11 -18.05 0.60
CA ALA A 261 7.62 -16.87 -0.13
C ALA A 261 8.58 -16.49 -1.26
N ALA A 262 8.04 -16.00 -2.37
CA ALA A 262 8.85 -15.49 -3.47
C ALA A 262 9.40 -14.07 -3.18
N PHE A 263 8.71 -13.30 -2.35
CA PHE A 263 9.10 -11.97 -1.90
C PHE A 263 8.36 -11.58 -0.62
N PHE A 264 8.85 -10.56 0.05
CA PHE A 264 8.16 -9.89 1.14
C PHE A 264 7.81 -8.44 0.78
N SER A 265 6.69 -7.95 1.29
CA SER A 265 6.37 -6.52 1.29
C SER A 265 5.92 -6.13 2.70
N ILE A 266 6.57 -5.15 3.31
CA ILE A 266 6.31 -4.76 4.69
C ILE A 266 5.12 -3.79 4.72
N GLY A 267 4.02 -4.21 5.35
CA GLY A 267 2.84 -3.39 5.61
C GLY A 267 3.00 -2.62 6.92
N THR A 268 3.72 -1.50 6.93
CA THR A 268 4.09 -0.78 8.15
C THR A 268 2.91 -0.25 8.95
N ASN A 269 1.77 -0.01 8.31
CA ASN A 269 0.61 0.53 9.01
C ASN A 269 0.06 -0.51 10.01
N ASP A 270 -0.22 -1.71 9.56
CA ASP A 270 -0.72 -2.79 10.40
C ASP A 270 0.39 -3.34 11.32
N LEU A 271 1.62 -3.49 10.80
CA LEU A 271 2.76 -3.91 11.63
C LEU A 271 2.98 -2.99 12.82
N THR A 272 2.88 -1.67 12.64
CA THR A 272 3.00 -0.70 13.73
C THR A 272 1.86 -0.85 14.72
N GLY A 273 0.61 -0.89 14.23
CA GLY A 273 -0.57 -1.04 15.07
C GLY A 273 -0.52 -2.30 15.94
N TYR A 274 -0.24 -3.44 15.34
CA TYR A 274 -0.18 -4.72 16.06
C TYR A 274 1.04 -4.85 16.98
N THR A 275 2.21 -4.35 16.56
CA THR A 275 3.42 -4.38 17.39
C THR A 275 3.25 -3.50 18.62
N MET A 276 2.64 -2.33 18.46
CA MET A 276 2.41 -1.39 19.55
C MET A 276 1.11 -1.66 20.31
N ALA A 277 0.28 -2.60 19.87
CA ALA A 277 -1.06 -2.88 20.40
C ALA A 277 -1.94 -1.60 20.43
N VAL A 278 -1.92 -0.81 19.35
CA VAL A 278 -2.59 0.48 19.25
C VAL A 278 -3.53 0.51 18.06
N ASP A 279 -4.78 0.84 18.34
CA ASP A 279 -5.73 1.25 17.30
C ASP A 279 -5.42 2.69 16.88
N ARG A 280 -4.95 2.86 15.63
CA ARG A 280 -4.67 4.18 15.04
C ARG A 280 -5.91 5.09 14.94
N GLY A 281 -7.11 4.51 14.93
CA GLY A 281 -8.39 5.23 14.93
C GLY A 281 -8.78 5.79 16.30
N ASN A 282 -8.18 5.29 17.39
CA ASN A 282 -8.47 5.75 18.73
C ASN A 282 -7.59 6.94 19.12
N ALA A 283 -8.18 8.14 19.10
CA ALA A 283 -7.47 9.39 19.38
C ALA A 283 -6.76 9.42 20.77
N LYS A 284 -7.27 8.65 21.75
CA LYS A 284 -6.69 8.64 23.10
C LYS A 284 -5.35 7.93 23.19
N VAL A 285 -5.07 7.00 22.30
CA VAL A 285 -3.83 6.20 22.26
C VAL A 285 -3.01 6.39 20.98
N ALA A 286 -3.50 7.19 20.02
CA ALA A 286 -2.84 7.42 18.74
C ALA A 286 -1.41 7.98 18.88
N TYR A 287 -1.09 8.63 20.01
CA TYR A 287 0.27 9.11 20.30
C TYR A 287 1.30 7.98 20.44
N LEU A 288 0.86 6.76 20.72
CA LEU A 288 1.72 5.57 20.81
C LEU A 288 1.99 4.95 19.43
N TYR A 289 1.16 5.29 18.43
CA TYR A 289 1.30 4.78 17.08
C TYR A 289 2.43 5.49 16.35
N SER A 290 3.60 4.86 16.33
CA SER A 290 4.79 5.44 15.67
C SER A 290 5.67 4.35 15.07
N THR A 291 5.93 4.43 13.77
CA THR A 291 6.88 3.56 13.07
C THR A 291 8.33 3.80 13.54
N TYR A 292 8.62 4.96 14.13
CA TYR A 292 9.93 5.24 14.73
C TYR A 292 10.19 4.49 16.04
N ASN A 293 9.17 3.83 16.59
CA ASN A 293 9.36 3.03 17.80
C ASN A 293 10.42 1.96 17.57
N PRO A 294 11.40 1.80 18.47
CA PRO A 294 12.45 0.80 18.32
C PRO A 294 11.95 -0.64 18.17
N ALA A 295 10.79 -0.99 18.72
CA ALA A 295 10.19 -2.31 18.54
C ALA A 295 9.77 -2.53 17.07
N VAL A 296 9.14 -1.52 16.45
CA VAL A 296 8.73 -1.57 15.04
C VAL A 296 9.95 -1.58 14.13
N LEU A 297 10.96 -0.74 14.38
CA LEU A 297 12.21 -0.72 13.60
C LEU A 297 12.97 -2.04 13.67
N ARG A 298 12.98 -2.69 14.83
CA ARG A 298 13.58 -4.04 14.99
C ARG A 298 12.81 -5.10 14.22
N ALA A 299 11.48 -5.01 14.21
CA ALA A 299 10.63 -5.90 13.42
C ALA A 299 10.93 -5.74 11.91
N ILE A 300 10.97 -4.50 11.40
CA ILE A 300 11.32 -4.19 10.02
C ILE A 300 12.70 -4.75 9.67
N LYS A 301 13.72 -4.46 10.47
CA LYS A 301 15.08 -4.95 10.26
C LYS A 301 15.13 -6.49 10.21
N ARG A 302 14.48 -7.18 11.16
CA ARG A 302 14.43 -8.65 11.17
C ARG A 302 13.81 -9.22 9.89
N ILE A 303 12.70 -8.63 9.41
CA ILE A 303 12.04 -9.08 8.18
C ILE A 303 13.00 -8.95 6.99
N ILE A 304 13.68 -7.80 6.87
CA ILE A 304 14.65 -7.55 5.80
C ILE A 304 15.81 -8.57 5.88
N GLU A 305 16.41 -8.75 7.04
CA GLU A 305 17.51 -9.69 7.25
C GLU A 305 17.14 -11.13 6.90
N CYS A 306 15.94 -11.58 7.29
CA CYS A 306 15.45 -12.91 6.96
C CYS A 306 15.23 -13.10 5.44
N GLY A 307 14.63 -12.12 4.78
CA GLY A 307 14.43 -12.15 3.33
C GLY A 307 15.76 -12.15 2.56
N LYS A 308 16.68 -11.27 2.96
CA LYS A 308 18.03 -11.22 2.36
C LYS A 308 18.80 -12.52 2.50
N LYS A 309 18.70 -13.17 3.65
CA LYS A 309 19.36 -14.47 3.90
C LYS A 309 18.90 -15.56 2.93
N GLU A 310 17.64 -15.55 2.56
CA GLU A 310 17.07 -16.51 1.60
C GLU A 310 17.10 -15.98 0.14
N GLY A 311 17.65 -14.80 -0.08
CA GLY A 311 17.82 -14.20 -1.42
C GLY A 311 16.53 -13.73 -2.07
N ILE A 312 15.48 -13.47 -1.29
CA ILE A 312 14.22 -12.93 -1.80
C ILE A 312 14.18 -11.40 -1.67
N MET A 313 13.44 -10.75 -2.57
CA MET A 313 13.20 -9.31 -2.54
C MET A 313 12.37 -8.94 -1.32
N VAL A 314 12.74 -7.86 -0.64
CA VAL A 314 11.98 -7.28 0.46
C VAL A 314 11.63 -5.83 0.13
N GLY A 315 10.33 -5.59 -0.09
CA GLY A 315 9.75 -4.27 -0.30
C GLY A 315 9.02 -3.74 0.93
N MET A 316 8.52 -2.51 0.80
CA MET A 316 7.68 -1.86 1.79
C MET A 316 6.59 -1.06 1.10
N CYS A 317 5.33 -1.24 1.50
CA CYS A 317 4.18 -0.57 0.89
C CYS A 317 3.34 0.26 1.88
N GLY A 318 3.72 0.30 3.15
CA GLY A 318 3.11 1.16 4.14
C GLY A 318 3.56 2.63 4.01
N GLU A 319 2.94 3.51 4.79
CA GLU A 319 3.23 4.95 4.76
C GLU A 319 4.70 5.30 5.06
N ALA A 320 5.39 4.46 5.82
CA ALA A 320 6.80 4.64 6.14
C ALA A 320 7.73 4.59 4.92
N ALA A 321 7.32 3.95 3.82
CA ALA A 321 8.09 3.90 2.58
C ALA A 321 8.30 5.29 1.95
N ALA A 322 7.39 6.24 2.21
CA ALA A 322 7.46 7.63 1.73
C ALA A 322 8.04 8.60 2.77
N ASP A 323 8.41 8.12 3.95
CA ASP A 323 8.95 8.99 5.00
C ASP A 323 10.44 9.27 4.76
N SER A 324 10.73 10.49 4.30
CA SER A 324 12.09 10.93 3.94
C SER A 324 13.11 10.80 5.07
N LYS A 325 12.66 10.82 6.34
CA LYS A 325 13.54 10.65 7.50
C LYS A 325 13.85 9.18 7.79
N LEU A 326 12.95 8.26 7.40
CA LEU A 326 13.15 6.81 7.56
C LEU A 326 13.91 6.19 6.38
N ILE A 327 13.80 6.75 5.18
CA ILE A 327 14.43 6.20 3.97
C ILE A 327 15.92 5.88 4.17
N PRO A 328 16.76 6.76 4.74
CA PRO A 328 18.18 6.42 4.95
C PRO A 328 18.39 5.20 5.84
N LEU A 329 17.56 5.03 6.87
CA LEU A 329 17.62 3.88 7.77
C LEU A 329 17.14 2.60 7.06
N LEU A 330 16.07 2.68 6.28
CA LEU A 330 15.54 1.55 5.52
C LEU A 330 16.54 1.07 4.46
N LEU A 331 17.23 1.99 3.78
CA LEU A 331 18.34 1.68 2.88
C LEU A 331 19.49 0.99 3.62
N ALA A 332 19.85 1.49 4.81
CA ALA A 332 20.90 0.88 5.63
C ALA A 332 20.50 -0.53 6.13
N PHE A 333 19.22 -0.82 6.31
CA PHE A 333 18.74 -2.17 6.60
C PHE A 333 18.75 -3.08 5.36
N GLY A 334 18.86 -2.51 4.16
CA GLY A 334 18.91 -3.24 2.90
C GLY A 334 17.55 -3.46 2.24
N LEU A 335 16.59 -2.56 2.45
CA LEU A 335 15.29 -2.60 1.76
C LEU A 335 15.50 -2.47 0.24
N ASP A 336 14.81 -3.31 -0.55
CA ASP A 336 14.96 -3.36 -2.00
C ASP A 336 13.95 -2.51 -2.76
N GLU A 337 12.72 -2.39 -2.25
CA GLU A 337 11.60 -1.75 -2.94
C GLU A 337 10.85 -0.79 -2.02
N PHE A 338 10.57 0.40 -2.53
CA PHE A 338 9.76 1.43 -1.88
C PHE A 338 8.48 1.63 -2.69
N SER A 339 7.35 1.18 -2.17
CA SER A 339 6.05 1.33 -2.81
C SER A 339 5.30 2.49 -2.17
N VAL A 340 5.12 3.56 -2.92
CA VAL A 340 4.61 4.84 -2.44
C VAL A 340 3.41 5.32 -3.27
N SER A 341 2.74 6.38 -2.86
CA SER A 341 1.75 7.01 -3.73
C SER A 341 2.42 7.57 -4.98
N ALA A 342 1.72 7.59 -6.12
CA ALA A 342 2.26 8.13 -7.36
C ALA A 342 2.76 9.58 -7.25
N THR A 343 2.22 10.35 -6.29
CA THR A 343 2.67 11.73 -6.00
C THR A 343 3.97 11.80 -5.19
N SER A 344 4.44 10.67 -4.66
CA SER A 344 5.64 10.57 -3.82
C SER A 344 6.82 9.86 -4.53
N VAL A 345 6.63 9.49 -5.79
CA VAL A 345 7.67 8.90 -6.65
C VAL A 345 8.70 9.93 -7.06
#